data_0f399b30dd61f8a2b5024360f50a7bf7
#
_entry.id   0f399b30dd61f8a2b5024360f50a7bf7
#
_cell.length_a   1.000
_cell.length_b   1.000
_cell.length_c   1.000
_cell.angle_alpha   90.00
_cell.angle_beta   90.00
_cell.angle_gamma   90.00
#
_symmetry.space_group_name_H-M   'P 1'
#
loop_
_entity.id
_entity.type
_entity.pdbx_description
1 polymer ?
#
loop_
_entity_poly.entity_id
_entity_poly.type
_entity_poly.pdbx_seq_one_letter_code
_entity_poly.pdbx_strand_id
1 'polypeptide(L)'
;MRRPTPFPCHPLTKFFRTAAESVTTSMGNDSARSYRRTARHFLSYLTDQHSGVCCLDQLRRDPHILGWLSLLRSHHPPLTNQTRAIYVIYLRRMLEELAWTEQLPALTHLLGRDDVPRKEHHLPRPLTAEQDHLVQQELQRRDDLASNALLLLRHTGMRIGECVSLPFDCLRTLGPGQWAIHVPIGKLKTERWVPVDSTVCQIIDRLRSLRPPDTPITNRFLSFLISPPSQPLQHDSNAAHRATTDCQGGRNHDSPRPAPVSSFLWH
;
A
#
# COMPACT_ATOMS: atom_id res chain seq x y z
N MET A 1 -10.30 -3.25 3.24
CA MET A 1 -9.58 -2.15 2.52
C MET A 1 -9.73 -0.85 3.31
N ARG A 2 -8.64 -0.19 3.71
CA ARG A 2 -8.72 1.16 4.31
C ARG A 2 -9.20 2.14 3.23
N ARG A 3 -10.24 2.92 3.52
CA ARG A 3 -10.71 3.98 2.61
C ARG A 3 -9.56 4.94 2.30
N PRO A 4 -9.40 5.36 1.04
CA PRO A 4 -8.37 6.33 0.70
C PRO A 4 -8.65 7.64 1.45
N THR A 5 -7.65 8.17 2.13
CA THR A 5 -7.74 9.47 2.81
C THR A 5 -8.10 10.55 1.77
N PRO A 6 -9.12 11.39 2.00
CA PRO A 6 -9.49 12.45 1.07
C PRO A 6 -8.35 13.48 0.94
N PHE A 7 -8.37 14.26 -0.12
CA PHE A 7 -7.51 15.43 -0.26
C PHE A 7 -7.99 16.57 0.67
N PRO A 8 -7.09 17.39 1.20
CA PRO A 8 -7.46 18.57 1.96
C PRO A 8 -8.27 19.55 1.09
N CYS A 9 -9.10 20.36 1.72
CA CYS A 9 -9.83 21.44 1.04
C CYS A 9 -8.86 22.63 0.83
N HIS A 10 -8.18 22.65 -0.31
CA HIS A 10 -7.21 23.68 -0.67
C HIS A 10 -7.41 24.08 -2.14
N PRO A 11 -7.27 25.38 -2.51
CA PRO A 11 -7.47 25.84 -3.90
C PRO A 11 -6.62 25.09 -4.92
N LEU A 12 -5.40 24.71 -4.58
CA LEU A 12 -4.49 23.98 -5.44
C LEU A 12 -4.78 22.47 -5.57
N THR A 13 -5.77 21.92 -4.85
CA THR A 13 -6.05 20.48 -4.82
C THR A 13 -6.33 19.91 -6.21
N LYS A 14 -7.09 20.62 -7.05
CA LYS A 14 -7.40 20.18 -8.42
C LYS A 14 -6.12 20.04 -9.23
N PHE A 15 -5.23 21.02 -9.20
CA PHE A 15 -3.97 21.03 -9.94
C PHE A 15 -3.07 19.85 -9.56
N PHE A 16 -2.79 19.67 -8.27
CA PHE A 16 -1.92 18.59 -7.80
C PHE A 16 -2.52 17.19 -8.02
N ARG A 17 -3.84 17.04 -7.97
CA ARG A 17 -4.50 15.80 -8.31
C ARG A 17 -4.34 15.47 -9.79
N THR A 18 -4.64 16.44 -10.68
CA THR A 18 -4.47 16.25 -12.11
C THR A 18 -3.02 15.96 -12.49
N ALA A 19 -2.05 16.71 -11.92
CA ALA A 19 -0.63 16.44 -12.15
C ALA A 19 -0.21 15.04 -11.68
N ALA A 20 -0.69 14.59 -10.51
CA ALA A 20 -0.41 13.24 -10.03
C ALA A 20 -1.00 12.15 -10.96
N GLU A 21 -2.18 12.37 -11.52
CA GLU A 21 -2.84 11.49 -12.48
C GLU A 21 -2.08 11.49 -13.81
N SER A 22 -1.72 12.65 -14.35
CA SER A 22 -0.97 12.79 -15.60
C SER A 22 0.38 12.07 -15.54
N VAL A 23 1.20 12.38 -14.54
CA VAL A 23 2.53 11.77 -14.35
C VAL A 23 2.45 10.26 -14.20
N THR A 24 1.35 9.72 -13.67
CA THR A 24 1.22 8.29 -13.38
C THR A 24 0.40 7.51 -14.41
N THR A 25 0.00 8.12 -15.52
CA THR A 25 -0.84 7.49 -16.56
C THR A 25 -0.27 6.16 -17.08
N SER A 26 1.05 6.07 -17.23
CA SER A 26 1.74 4.84 -17.67
C SER A 26 2.28 3.97 -16.53
N MET A 27 2.03 4.36 -15.27
CA MET A 27 2.59 3.71 -14.09
C MET A 27 1.57 2.76 -13.44
N GLY A 28 2.07 1.84 -12.60
CA GLY A 28 1.21 0.97 -11.79
C GLY A 28 0.51 1.71 -10.64
N ASN A 29 -0.57 1.12 -10.13
CA ASN A 29 -1.42 1.67 -9.07
C ASN A 29 -0.66 2.10 -7.80
N ASP A 30 0.42 1.41 -7.44
CA ASP A 30 1.21 1.74 -6.25
C ASP A 30 2.00 3.04 -6.43
N SER A 31 2.50 3.29 -7.64
CA SER A 31 3.12 4.58 -7.98
C SER A 31 2.09 5.69 -7.90
N ALA A 32 0.92 5.53 -8.52
CA ALA A 32 -0.16 6.49 -8.48
C ALA A 32 -0.62 6.80 -7.03
N ARG A 33 -0.69 5.77 -6.17
CA ARG A 33 -1.00 5.94 -4.75
C ARG A 33 0.06 6.79 -4.04
N SER A 34 1.32 6.57 -4.34
CA SER A 34 2.45 7.29 -3.73
C SER A 34 2.50 8.75 -4.16
N TYR A 35 2.25 9.07 -5.43
CA TYR A 35 2.12 10.45 -5.91
C TYR A 35 0.95 11.17 -5.23
N ARG A 36 -0.23 10.56 -5.18
CA ARG A 36 -1.39 11.12 -4.47
C ARG A 36 -1.14 11.33 -2.97
N ARG A 37 -0.37 10.44 -2.34
CA ARG A 37 0.04 10.61 -0.93
C ARG A 37 0.95 11.82 -0.76
N THR A 38 1.91 12.00 -1.66
CA THR A 38 2.82 13.17 -1.65
C THR A 38 2.05 14.47 -1.85
N ALA A 39 1.16 14.52 -2.84
CA ALA A 39 0.33 15.69 -3.10
C ALA A 39 -0.50 16.07 -1.86
N ARG A 40 -1.17 15.11 -1.22
CA ARG A 40 -1.93 15.35 0.01
C ARG A 40 -1.06 15.91 1.13
N HIS A 41 0.10 15.31 1.35
CA HIS A 41 1.01 15.75 2.41
C HIS A 41 1.47 17.21 2.21
N PHE A 42 1.81 17.57 0.98
CA PHE A 42 2.20 18.95 0.66
C PHE A 42 1.03 19.91 0.78
N LEU A 43 -0.15 19.56 0.27
CA LEU A 43 -1.35 20.40 0.37
C LEU A 43 -1.83 20.56 1.82
N SER A 44 -1.75 19.51 2.66
CA SER A 44 -2.03 19.66 4.09
C SER A 44 -1.10 20.68 4.74
N TYR A 45 0.20 20.59 4.44
CA TYR A 45 1.16 21.57 4.93
C TYR A 45 0.81 23.01 4.49
N LEU A 46 0.45 23.21 3.22
CA LEU A 46 0.03 24.53 2.74
C LEU A 46 -1.24 25.02 3.44
N THR A 47 -2.21 24.13 3.64
CA THR A 47 -3.46 24.47 4.36
C THR A 47 -3.17 24.92 5.79
N ASP A 48 -2.27 24.21 6.47
CA ASP A 48 -1.99 24.45 7.90
C ASP A 48 -1.07 25.66 8.13
N GLN A 49 -0.10 25.90 7.26
CA GLN A 49 0.95 26.91 7.47
C GLN A 49 0.88 28.10 6.50
N HIS A 50 0.23 27.96 5.36
CA HIS A 50 0.23 28.93 4.27
C HIS A 50 -1.13 29.01 3.58
N SER A 51 -2.20 29.15 4.35
CA SER A 51 -3.60 29.17 3.85
C SER A 51 -3.89 30.29 2.84
N GLY A 52 -3.05 31.34 2.81
CA GLY A 52 -3.15 32.44 1.83
C GLY A 52 -2.65 32.07 0.42
N VAL A 53 -2.03 30.92 0.21
CA VAL A 53 -1.58 30.48 -1.13
C VAL A 53 -2.77 29.91 -1.89
N CYS A 54 -3.34 30.70 -2.80
CA CYS A 54 -4.53 30.32 -3.56
C CYS A 54 -4.22 29.92 -5.02
N CYS A 55 -3.06 30.35 -5.56
CA CYS A 55 -2.66 30.16 -6.96
C CYS A 55 -1.27 29.55 -7.05
N LEU A 56 -0.98 28.84 -8.15
CA LEU A 56 0.31 28.18 -8.38
C LEU A 56 1.48 29.18 -8.51
N ASP A 57 1.22 30.34 -9.09
CA ASP A 57 2.18 31.43 -9.25
C ASP A 57 2.61 32.08 -7.93
N GLN A 58 1.88 31.86 -6.83
CA GLN A 58 2.24 32.30 -5.49
C GLN A 58 3.21 31.34 -4.79
N LEU A 59 3.40 30.14 -5.32
CA LEU A 59 4.37 29.21 -4.75
C LEU A 59 5.79 29.79 -4.85
N ARG A 60 6.52 29.75 -3.76
CA ARG A 60 7.91 30.19 -3.66
C ARG A 60 8.76 29.10 -3.03
N ARG A 61 10.05 29.13 -3.37
CA ARG A 61 11.01 28.22 -2.71
C ARG A 61 11.04 28.48 -1.20
N ASP A 62 11.18 29.73 -0.81
CA ASP A 62 11.03 30.19 0.57
C ASP A 62 9.76 31.05 0.66
N PRO A 63 8.86 30.80 1.61
CA PRO A 63 8.92 29.83 2.70
C PRO A 63 8.32 28.45 2.37
N HIS A 64 7.62 28.28 1.23
CA HIS A 64 6.72 27.16 1.03
C HIS A 64 7.44 25.80 0.89
N ILE A 65 8.48 25.75 0.05
CA ILE A 65 9.22 24.51 -0.16
C ILE A 65 10.21 24.24 0.98
N LEU A 66 10.99 25.24 1.38
CA LEU A 66 11.98 25.07 2.46
C LEU A 66 11.30 24.75 3.79
N GLY A 67 10.17 25.37 4.10
CA GLY A 67 9.36 25.06 5.27
C GLY A 67 8.83 23.62 5.22
N TRP A 68 8.34 23.17 4.07
CA TRP A 68 7.89 21.79 3.90
C TRP A 68 9.04 20.76 4.04
N LEU A 69 10.22 21.05 3.49
CA LEU A 69 11.41 20.21 3.67
C LEU A 69 11.82 20.13 5.15
N SER A 70 11.71 21.23 5.89
CA SER A 70 11.93 21.27 7.33
C SER A 70 10.90 20.42 8.07
N LEU A 71 9.62 20.50 7.72
CA LEU A 71 8.57 19.64 8.27
C LEU A 71 8.85 18.15 8.04
N LEU A 72 9.30 17.76 6.84
CA LEU A 72 9.69 16.38 6.56
C LEU A 72 10.87 15.91 7.41
N ARG A 73 11.78 16.82 7.80
CA ARG A 73 12.94 16.52 8.66
C ARG A 73 12.55 16.34 10.11
N SER A 74 11.65 17.18 10.60
CA SER A 74 11.18 17.21 12.00
C SER A 74 9.96 16.32 12.26
N HIS A 75 9.53 15.52 11.28
CA HIS A 75 8.33 14.67 11.39
C HIS A 75 8.45 13.64 12.54
N HIS A 76 7.38 13.51 13.34
CA HIS A 76 7.27 12.51 14.39
C HIS A 76 6.14 11.50 14.08
N PRO A 77 6.45 10.18 14.09
CA PRO A 77 7.78 9.56 14.20
C PRO A 77 8.68 9.92 13.02
N PRO A 78 10.04 9.85 13.18
CA PRO A 78 10.98 10.32 12.17
C PRO A 78 10.84 9.54 10.85
N LEU A 79 10.84 10.27 9.73
CA LEU A 79 10.84 9.68 8.40
C LEU A 79 12.24 9.26 8.00
N THR A 80 12.37 8.06 7.41
CA THR A 80 13.65 7.63 6.82
C THR A 80 14.07 8.52 5.65
N ASN A 81 15.38 8.61 5.38
CA ASN A 81 15.91 9.33 4.21
C ASN A 81 15.28 8.83 2.90
N GLN A 82 15.04 7.52 2.79
CA GLN A 82 14.36 6.91 1.65
C GLN A 82 12.93 7.47 1.48
N THR A 83 12.15 7.56 2.55
CA THR A 83 10.78 8.08 2.50
C THR A 83 10.78 9.59 2.16
N ARG A 84 11.67 10.37 2.77
CA ARG A 84 11.83 11.80 2.47
C ARG A 84 12.22 12.02 1.00
N ALA A 85 13.18 11.25 0.50
CA ALA A 85 13.59 11.31 -0.90
C ALA A 85 12.43 11.04 -1.86
N ILE A 86 11.57 10.06 -1.56
CA ILE A 86 10.38 9.76 -2.36
C ILE A 86 9.43 10.97 -2.40
N TYR A 87 9.15 11.59 -1.26
CA TYR A 87 8.30 12.77 -1.20
C TYR A 87 8.86 13.92 -2.05
N VAL A 88 10.16 14.22 -1.92
CA VAL A 88 10.81 15.30 -2.66
C VAL A 88 10.81 15.04 -4.17
N ILE A 89 11.19 13.83 -4.59
CA ILE A 89 11.22 13.44 -6.01
C ILE A 89 9.82 13.54 -6.63
N TYR A 90 8.80 13.07 -5.93
CA TYR A 90 7.44 13.06 -6.46
C TYR A 90 6.81 14.45 -6.49
N LEU A 91 7.07 15.29 -5.48
CA LEU A 91 6.65 16.67 -5.53
C LEU A 91 7.32 17.43 -6.68
N ARG A 92 8.65 17.25 -6.84
CA ARG A 92 9.40 17.87 -7.95
C ARG A 92 8.79 17.48 -9.30
N ARG A 93 8.51 16.18 -9.50
CA ARG A 93 7.93 15.71 -10.76
C ARG A 93 6.52 16.30 -11.03
N MET A 94 5.71 16.46 -9.99
CA MET A 94 4.40 17.13 -10.13
C MET A 94 4.55 18.61 -10.42
N LEU A 95 5.53 19.31 -9.84
CA LEU A 95 5.80 20.71 -10.15
C LEU A 95 6.31 20.90 -11.58
N GLU A 96 7.15 19.99 -12.08
CA GLU A 96 7.60 19.97 -13.48
C GLU A 96 6.40 19.79 -14.43
N GLU A 97 5.47 18.90 -14.10
CA GLU A 97 4.25 18.68 -14.88
C GLU A 97 3.33 19.91 -14.87
N LEU A 98 3.14 20.54 -13.71
CA LEU A 98 2.37 21.78 -13.57
C LEU A 98 3.02 22.95 -14.29
N ALA A 99 4.35 23.04 -14.28
CA ALA A 99 5.08 24.06 -15.02
C ALA A 99 4.80 23.96 -16.51
N TRP A 100 4.70 22.75 -17.03
CA TRP A 100 4.38 22.48 -18.44
C TRP A 100 2.90 22.77 -18.76
N THR A 101 1.99 22.19 -17.97
CA THR A 101 0.54 22.27 -18.27
C THR A 101 -0.05 23.66 -18.05
N GLU A 102 0.41 24.38 -17.03
CA GLU A 102 -0.09 25.71 -16.65
C GLU A 102 0.78 26.85 -17.18
N GLN A 103 1.81 26.53 -18.00
CA GLN A 103 2.74 27.51 -18.58
C GLN A 103 3.46 28.39 -17.51
N LEU A 104 3.83 27.77 -16.38
CA LEU A 104 4.49 28.42 -15.25
C LEU A 104 5.92 27.88 -15.04
N PRO A 105 6.90 28.25 -15.87
CA PRO A 105 8.25 27.67 -15.84
C PRO A 105 8.96 27.88 -14.49
N ALA A 106 8.58 28.89 -13.71
CA ALA A 106 9.15 29.15 -12.39
C ALA A 106 8.99 27.97 -11.42
N LEU A 107 7.96 27.12 -11.59
CA LEU A 107 7.71 25.97 -10.73
C LEU A 107 8.84 24.92 -10.83
N THR A 108 9.55 24.81 -11.96
CA THR A 108 10.65 23.86 -12.14
C THR A 108 11.85 24.14 -11.26
N HIS A 109 12.00 25.40 -10.82
CA HIS A 109 13.14 25.86 -10.02
C HIS A 109 12.88 25.80 -8.50
N LEU A 110 11.67 25.42 -8.08
CA LEU A 110 11.30 25.37 -6.67
C LEU A 110 12.01 24.23 -5.92
N LEU A 111 12.26 23.09 -6.59
CA LEU A 111 12.95 21.91 -6.02
C LEU A 111 14.10 21.48 -6.93
N GLY A 112 15.32 21.55 -6.37
CA GLY A 112 16.55 21.09 -7.03
C GLY A 112 16.86 19.60 -6.76
N ARG A 113 17.91 19.13 -7.43
CA ARG A 113 18.46 17.78 -7.17
C ARG A 113 19.05 17.65 -5.77
N ASP A 114 19.66 18.73 -5.28
CA ASP A 114 20.33 18.78 -3.97
C ASP A 114 19.35 18.77 -2.79
N ASP A 115 18.07 19.06 -3.04
CA ASP A 115 17.03 18.95 -2.02
C ASP A 115 16.65 17.48 -1.72
N VAL A 116 17.05 16.54 -2.57
CA VAL A 116 16.76 15.12 -2.39
C VAL A 116 17.70 14.51 -1.36
N PRO A 117 17.20 14.03 -0.21
CA PRO A 117 18.06 13.39 0.79
C PRO A 117 18.79 12.19 0.22
N ARG A 118 20.08 12.06 0.55
CA ARG A 118 20.86 10.88 0.16
C ARG A 118 20.29 9.64 0.81
N LYS A 119 20.08 8.60 0.00
CA LYS A 119 19.61 7.31 0.48
C LYS A 119 20.77 6.58 1.16
N GLU A 120 20.47 6.03 2.33
CA GLU A 120 21.40 5.12 2.98
C GLU A 120 21.34 3.76 2.26
N HIS A 121 22.49 3.24 1.91
CA HIS A 121 22.62 1.91 1.35
C HIS A 121 23.03 0.95 2.47
N HIS A 122 22.08 0.18 2.96
CA HIS A 122 22.39 -0.89 3.89
C HIS A 122 22.71 -2.16 3.12
N LEU A 123 23.80 -2.82 3.50
CA LEU A 123 24.11 -4.14 2.98
C LEU A 123 23.03 -5.13 3.45
N PRO A 124 22.64 -6.07 2.59
CA PRO A 124 21.77 -7.16 3.00
C PRO A 124 22.39 -7.88 4.21
N ARG A 125 21.55 -8.21 5.18
CA ARG A 125 21.95 -9.04 6.33
C ARG A 125 21.41 -10.45 6.11
N PRO A 126 22.20 -11.35 5.52
CA PRO A 126 21.79 -12.72 5.33
C PRO A 126 21.63 -13.41 6.70
N LEU A 127 20.77 -14.39 6.76
CA LEU A 127 20.72 -15.30 7.89
C LEU A 127 22.00 -16.13 7.94
N THR A 128 22.48 -16.50 9.14
CA THR A 128 23.51 -17.53 9.25
C THR A 128 22.95 -18.88 8.80
N ALA A 129 23.83 -19.82 8.45
CA ALA A 129 23.41 -21.16 8.03
C ALA A 129 22.51 -21.85 9.08
N GLU A 130 22.83 -21.66 10.36
CA GLU A 130 22.08 -22.22 11.48
C GLU A 130 20.67 -21.57 11.59
N GLN A 131 20.60 -20.23 11.52
CA GLN A 131 19.32 -19.51 11.54
C GLN A 131 18.46 -19.90 10.35
N ASP A 132 19.06 -20.04 9.18
CA ASP A 132 18.40 -20.43 7.97
C ASP A 132 17.83 -21.85 8.06
N HIS A 133 18.60 -22.78 8.63
CA HIS A 133 18.16 -24.16 8.90
C HIS A 133 16.98 -24.20 9.89
N LEU A 134 17.06 -23.45 10.99
CA LEU A 134 15.97 -23.38 11.97
C LEU A 134 14.68 -22.82 11.34
N VAL A 135 14.78 -21.78 10.52
CA VAL A 135 13.62 -21.23 9.78
C VAL A 135 13.02 -22.28 8.87
N GLN A 136 13.85 -23.01 8.12
CA GLN A 136 13.37 -24.07 7.23
C GLN A 136 12.66 -25.20 8.00
N GLN A 137 13.24 -25.66 9.10
CA GLN A 137 12.63 -26.70 9.94
C GLN A 137 11.27 -26.24 10.49
N GLU A 138 11.19 -24.99 10.98
CA GLU A 138 9.94 -24.46 11.52
C GLU A 138 8.87 -24.32 10.44
N LEU A 139 9.21 -23.87 9.24
CA LEU A 139 8.27 -23.77 8.11
C LEU A 139 7.74 -25.18 7.72
N GLN A 140 8.61 -26.20 7.69
CA GLN A 140 8.21 -27.58 7.40
C GLN A 140 7.34 -28.17 8.52
N ARG A 141 7.67 -27.87 9.79
CA ARG A 141 6.90 -28.32 10.95
C ARG A 141 5.48 -27.75 10.98
N ARG A 142 5.32 -26.46 10.63
CA ARG A 142 4.02 -25.80 10.61
C ARG A 142 3.11 -26.31 9.51
N ASP A 143 3.66 -26.56 8.37
CA ASP A 143 2.97 -27.07 7.18
C ASP A 143 1.63 -26.39 6.87
N ASP A 144 1.51 -25.10 7.24
CA ASP A 144 0.37 -24.27 6.88
C ASP A 144 0.59 -23.59 5.52
N LEU A 145 -0.45 -22.93 5.03
CA LEU A 145 -0.44 -22.27 3.73
C LEU A 145 0.65 -21.19 3.61
N ALA A 146 0.84 -20.38 4.66
CA ALA A 146 1.83 -19.32 4.68
C ALA A 146 3.25 -19.89 4.71
N SER A 147 3.47 -20.95 5.50
CA SER A 147 4.76 -21.63 5.59
C SER A 147 5.15 -22.29 4.27
N ASN A 148 4.22 -22.98 3.60
CA ASN A 148 4.47 -23.57 2.29
C ASN A 148 4.71 -22.49 1.20
N ALA A 149 4.02 -21.36 1.23
CA ALA A 149 4.30 -20.24 0.34
C ALA A 149 5.71 -19.66 0.57
N LEU A 150 6.16 -19.54 1.82
CA LEU A 150 7.52 -19.11 2.14
C LEU A 150 8.59 -20.13 1.71
N LEU A 151 8.33 -21.43 1.85
CA LEU A 151 9.20 -22.47 1.30
C LEU A 151 9.31 -22.37 -0.21
N LEU A 152 8.19 -22.14 -0.91
CA LEU A 152 8.19 -21.94 -2.35
C LEU A 152 9.04 -20.71 -2.76
N LEU A 153 8.90 -19.59 -2.07
CA LEU A 153 9.72 -18.39 -2.29
C LEU A 153 11.21 -18.68 -2.11
N ARG A 154 11.55 -19.45 -1.08
CA ARG A 154 12.92 -19.83 -0.76
C ARG A 154 13.55 -20.70 -1.85
N HIS A 155 12.85 -21.71 -2.34
CA HIS A 155 13.35 -22.63 -3.37
C HIS A 155 13.43 -22.02 -4.76
N THR A 156 12.59 -21.04 -5.07
CA THR A 156 12.48 -20.48 -6.43
C THR A 156 13.08 -19.10 -6.60
N GLY A 157 13.35 -18.39 -5.50
CA GLY A 157 13.84 -16.99 -5.52
C GLY A 157 12.82 -15.99 -6.10
N MET A 158 11.55 -16.38 -6.25
CA MET A 158 10.52 -15.46 -6.73
C MET A 158 10.14 -14.43 -5.66
N ARG A 159 9.58 -13.30 -6.07
CA ARG A 159 9.07 -12.28 -5.14
C ARG A 159 7.70 -12.68 -4.61
N ILE A 160 7.35 -12.19 -3.42
CA ILE A 160 6.04 -12.46 -2.81
C ILE A 160 4.87 -12.10 -3.73
N GLY A 161 4.95 -10.97 -4.46
CA GLY A 161 3.93 -10.59 -5.42
C GLY A 161 3.82 -11.52 -6.64
N GLU A 162 4.93 -12.11 -7.08
CA GLU A 162 4.96 -13.14 -8.14
C GLU A 162 4.34 -14.43 -7.62
N CYS A 163 4.71 -14.86 -6.41
CA CYS A 163 4.16 -16.06 -5.76
C CYS A 163 2.64 -15.99 -5.61
N VAL A 164 2.13 -14.88 -5.09
CA VAL A 164 0.68 -14.68 -4.93
C VAL A 164 -0.07 -14.65 -6.26
N SER A 165 0.60 -14.23 -7.32
CA SER A 165 0.02 -14.14 -8.67
C SER A 165 0.24 -15.40 -9.51
N LEU A 166 0.81 -16.48 -8.93
CA LEU A 166 1.02 -17.73 -9.65
C LEU A 166 -0.30 -18.27 -10.21
N PRO A 167 -0.33 -18.70 -11.48
CA PRO A 167 -1.47 -19.43 -12.05
C PRO A 167 -1.58 -20.83 -11.42
N PHE A 168 -2.78 -21.40 -11.47
CA PHE A 168 -3.03 -22.73 -10.89
C PHE A 168 -2.23 -23.84 -11.59
N ASP A 169 -1.98 -23.69 -12.88
CA ASP A 169 -1.24 -24.55 -13.77
C ASP A 169 0.22 -24.11 -13.96
N CYS A 170 0.81 -23.51 -12.94
CA CYS A 170 2.16 -22.95 -13.00
C CYS A 170 3.29 -23.95 -13.26
N LEU A 171 3.07 -25.26 -13.07
CA LEU A 171 4.08 -26.31 -13.30
C LEU A 171 3.98 -26.86 -14.71
N ARG A 172 5.14 -27.08 -15.34
CA ARG A 172 5.28 -27.75 -16.64
C ARG A 172 6.39 -28.80 -16.58
N THR A 173 6.14 -29.96 -17.16
CA THR A 173 7.14 -30.99 -17.38
C THR A 173 8.01 -30.62 -18.59
N LEU A 174 9.32 -30.63 -18.43
CA LEU A 174 10.30 -30.41 -19.49
C LEU A 174 10.86 -31.71 -20.07
N GLY A 175 10.74 -32.82 -19.31
CA GLY A 175 11.21 -34.14 -19.62
C GLY A 175 11.06 -35.09 -18.43
N PRO A 176 11.48 -36.33 -18.50
CA PRO A 176 11.40 -37.28 -17.39
C PRO A 176 12.12 -36.73 -16.15
N GLY A 177 11.36 -36.50 -15.05
CA GLY A 177 11.87 -35.96 -13.79
C GLY A 177 12.31 -34.49 -13.82
N GLN A 178 12.09 -33.76 -14.93
CA GLN A 178 12.43 -32.35 -15.08
C GLN A 178 11.19 -31.50 -15.10
N TRP A 179 11.17 -30.49 -14.23
CA TRP A 179 10.04 -29.58 -14.07
C TRP A 179 10.49 -28.11 -14.15
N ALA A 180 9.59 -27.26 -14.57
CA ALA A 180 9.75 -25.82 -14.47
C ALA A 180 8.48 -25.18 -13.94
N ILE A 181 8.65 -24.09 -13.16
CA ILE A 181 7.56 -23.27 -12.69
C ILE A 181 7.50 -21.97 -13.53
N HIS A 182 6.32 -21.64 -13.99
CA HIS A 182 6.04 -20.37 -14.65
C HIS A 182 5.88 -19.25 -13.63
N VAL A 183 6.81 -18.33 -13.59
CA VAL A 183 6.75 -17.13 -12.76
C VAL A 183 6.14 -16.00 -13.59
N PRO A 184 4.93 -15.51 -13.21
CA PRO A 184 4.21 -14.51 -13.99
C PRO A 184 4.90 -13.15 -13.96
N ILE A 185 4.44 -12.25 -14.82
CA ILE A 185 4.93 -10.87 -14.91
C ILE A 185 4.88 -10.18 -13.55
N GLY A 186 6.05 -9.86 -13.02
CA GLY A 186 6.23 -9.15 -11.76
C GLY A 186 6.66 -7.70 -11.93
N LYS A 187 7.31 -7.16 -10.92
CA LYS A 187 7.80 -5.77 -10.88
C LYS A 187 8.72 -5.39 -12.05
N LEU A 188 9.46 -6.36 -12.58
CA LEU A 188 10.37 -6.15 -13.72
C LEU A 188 9.69 -6.25 -15.08
N LYS A 189 8.38 -6.44 -15.12
CA LYS A 189 7.56 -6.61 -16.33
C LYS A 189 8.06 -7.75 -17.26
N THR A 190 8.66 -8.77 -16.66
CA THR A 190 9.11 -9.99 -17.35
C THR A 190 8.50 -11.21 -16.67
N GLU A 191 8.12 -12.18 -17.49
CA GLU A 191 7.80 -13.54 -17.06
C GLU A 191 8.98 -14.46 -17.33
N ARG A 192 9.08 -15.57 -16.60
CA ARG A 192 10.16 -16.53 -16.77
C ARG A 192 9.76 -17.93 -16.32
N TRP A 193 10.42 -18.91 -16.89
CA TRP A 193 10.40 -20.28 -16.43
C TRP A 193 11.61 -20.52 -15.55
N VAL A 194 11.39 -21.11 -14.38
CA VAL A 194 12.45 -21.46 -13.43
C VAL A 194 12.47 -22.99 -13.31
N PRO A 195 13.58 -23.65 -13.65
CA PRO A 195 13.73 -25.10 -13.40
C PRO A 195 13.58 -25.38 -11.90
N VAL A 196 12.87 -26.44 -11.57
CA VAL A 196 12.58 -26.82 -10.18
C VAL A 196 12.73 -28.31 -9.99
N ASP A 197 12.97 -28.72 -8.74
CA ASP A 197 13.08 -30.12 -8.33
C ASP A 197 11.71 -30.68 -7.86
N SER A 198 11.73 -31.94 -7.48
CA SER A 198 10.54 -32.66 -6.94
C SER A 198 10.04 -32.01 -5.63
N THR A 199 10.92 -31.38 -4.85
CA THR A 199 10.54 -30.69 -3.59
C THR A 199 9.57 -29.55 -3.87
N VAL A 200 9.86 -28.73 -4.90
CA VAL A 200 8.96 -27.63 -5.31
C VAL A 200 7.63 -28.18 -5.82
N CYS A 201 7.63 -29.29 -6.56
CA CYS A 201 6.40 -29.93 -7.00
C CYS A 201 5.53 -30.34 -5.81
N GLN A 202 6.13 -30.96 -4.79
CA GLN A 202 5.43 -31.36 -3.56
C GLN A 202 4.87 -30.15 -2.80
N ILE A 203 5.63 -29.05 -2.70
CA ILE A 203 5.16 -27.81 -2.07
C ILE A 203 3.96 -27.23 -2.85
N ILE A 204 3.99 -27.23 -4.17
CA ILE A 204 2.86 -26.77 -4.99
C ILE A 204 1.62 -27.66 -4.78
N ASP A 205 1.78 -28.96 -4.76
CA ASP A 205 0.66 -29.89 -4.53
C ASP A 205 0.11 -29.72 -3.10
N ARG A 206 0.99 -29.50 -2.12
CA ARG A 206 0.57 -29.20 -0.75
C ARG A 206 -0.21 -27.89 -0.68
N LEU A 207 0.26 -26.82 -1.33
CA LEU A 207 -0.44 -25.54 -1.42
C LEU A 207 -1.83 -25.69 -2.09
N ARG A 208 -1.94 -26.55 -3.11
CA ARG A 208 -3.22 -26.87 -3.75
C ARG A 208 -4.18 -27.57 -2.77
N SER A 209 -3.68 -28.51 -1.97
CA SER A 209 -4.49 -29.23 -0.98
C SER A 209 -4.92 -28.38 0.21
N LEU A 210 -4.13 -27.37 0.58
CA LEU A 210 -4.42 -26.43 1.69
C LEU A 210 -5.35 -25.29 1.29
N ARG A 211 -5.73 -25.21 0.03
CA ARG A 211 -6.64 -24.18 -0.46
C ARG A 211 -8.03 -24.34 0.15
N PRO A 212 -8.64 -23.27 0.71
CA PRO A 212 -10.01 -23.32 1.18
C PRO A 212 -11.00 -23.69 0.04
N PRO A 213 -11.95 -24.61 0.27
CA PRO A 213 -12.86 -25.12 -0.76
C PRO A 213 -13.73 -24.03 -1.39
N ASP A 214 -14.11 -23.02 -0.62
CA ASP A 214 -14.98 -21.91 -1.08
C ASP A 214 -14.22 -20.80 -1.81
N THR A 215 -12.91 -20.98 -2.06
CA THR A 215 -12.14 -19.95 -2.76
C THR A 215 -12.45 -20.01 -4.25
N PRO A 216 -12.92 -18.91 -4.89
CA PRO A 216 -13.19 -18.89 -6.32
C PRO A 216 -11.97 -19.34 -7.12
N ILE A 217 -12.19 -20.17 -8.15
CA ILE A 217 -11.14 -20.55 -9.10
C ILE A 217 -10.82 -19.32 -9.95
N THR A 218 -10.09 -18.38 -9.38
CA THR A 218 -9.44 -17.30 -10.14
C THR A 218 -8.17 -17.86 -10.73
N ASN A 219 -7.72 -17.30 -11.86
CA ASN A 219 -6.44 -17.71 -12.48
C ASN A 219 -5.21 -17.48 -11.58
N ARG A 220 -5.40 -16.98 -10.35
CA ARG A 220 -4.33 -16.69 -9.38
C ARG A 220 -4.42 -17.64 -8.21
N PHE A 221 -3.47 -18.53 -8.13
CA PHE A 221 -3.44 -19.65 -7.21
C PHE A 221 -3.43 -19.26 -5.72
N LEU A 222 -2.68 -18.22 -5.34
CA LEU A 222 -2.49 -17.79 -3.94
C LEU A 222 -3.06 -16.41 -3.64
N SER A 223 -3.94 -15.87 -4.47
CA SER A 223 -4.49 -14.53 -4.29
C SER A 223 -5.27 -14.34 -2.97
N PHE A 224 -5.75 -15.42 -2.38
CA PHE A 224 -6.43 -15.41 -1.08
C PHE A 224 -5.48 -15.14 0.11
N LEU A 225 -4.15 -15.31 -0.05
CA LEU A 225 -3.18 -14.94 0.98
C LEU A 225 -3.14 -13.43 1.27
N ILE A 226 -3.57 -12.61 0.31
CA ILE A 226 -3.57 -11.15 0.46
C ILE A 226 -4.94 -10.62 0.90
N SER A 227 -6.01 -11.34 0.64
CA SER A 227 -7.35 -10.96 1.05
C SER A 227 -7.64 -11.58 2.42
N PRO A 228 -7.82 -10.79 3.48
CA PRO A 228 -8.35 -11.35 4.72
C PRO A 228 -9.67 -12.04 4.39
N PRO A 229 -9.96 -13.20 5.02
CA PRO A 229 -11.24 -13.86 4.84
C PRO A 229 -12.33 -12.82 5.13
N SER A 230 -13.22 -12.60 4.17
CA SER A 230 -14.44 -11.85 4.40
C SER A 230 -15.14 -12.60 5.54
N GLN A 231 -15.25 -11.97 6.72
CA GLN A 231 -16.07 -12.49 7.80
C GLN A 231 -17.44 -12.79 7.18
N PRO A 232 -17.98 -14.00 7.37
CA PRO A 232 -19.35 -14.25 6.95
C PRO A 232 -20.21 -13.20 7.65
N LEU A 233 -21.01 -12.46 6.87
CA LEU A 233 -22.05 -11.61 7.39
C LEU A 233 -22.88 -12.50 8.33
N GLN A 234 -22.78 -12.28 9.64
CA GLN A 234 -23.73 -12.81 10.58
C GLN A 234 -25.09 -12.26 10.13
N HIS A 235 -25.87 -13.09 9.49
CA HIS A 235 -27.29 -12.85 9.32
C HIS A 235 -27.88 -12.73 10.73
N ASP A 236 -28.09 -11.50 11.17
CA ASP A 236 -28.93 -11.21 12.31
C ASP A 236 -30.32 -11.69 11.98
N SER A 237 -30.64 -12.94 12.39
CA SER A 237 -31.96 -13.54 12.35
C SER A 237 -32.87 -12.98 13.44
N ASN A 238 -32.73 -11.71 13.83
CA ASN A 238 -33.53 -11.04 14.86
C ASN A 238 -34.32 -9.82 14.37
N ALA A 239 -34.61 -9.74 13.07
CA ALA A 239 -35.47 -8.67 12.51
C ALA A 239 -36.90 -9.09 12.23
N ALA A 240 -37.43 -10.14 12.88
CA ALA A 240 -38.80 -10.62 12.65
C ALA A 240 -39.63 -10.77 13.93
N HIS A 241 -39.48 -9.88 14.90
CA HIS A 241 -40.44 -9.77 16.01
C HIS A 241 -40.39 -8.39 16.66
N ARG A 242 -40.85 -7.37 15.95
CA ARG A 242 -41.38 -6.11 16.54
C ARG A 242 -42.07 -5.27 15.47
N ALA A 243 -43.19 -5.72 15.04
CA ALA A 243 -44.19 -4.88 14.38
C ALA A 243 -45.56 -5.36 14.89
N THR A 244 -45.98 -4.83 15.98
CA THR A 244 -47.38 -4.57 16.40
C THR A 244 -47.36 -4.12 17.85
N THR A 245 -47.63 -2.89 18.10
CA THR A 245 -48.56 -2.39 19.08
C THR A 245 -48.39 -0.87 19.27
N ASP A 246 -49.40 -0.18 18.80
CA ASP A 246 -50.08 0.99 19.33
C ASP A 246 -49.45 2.36 19.48
N CYS A 247 -50.07 3.22 18.73
CA CYS A 247 -50.31 4.64 19.00
C CYS A 247 -50.93 4.83 20.39
N GLN A 248 -50.41 5.73 21.21
CA GLN A 248 -51.21 6.76 21.89
C GLN A 248 -50.33 7.59 22.88
N GLY A 249 -50.39 8.91 22.72
CA GLY A 249 -50.66 9.82 23.84
C GLY A 249 -49.48 10.43 24.58
N GLY A 250 -49.13 11.69 24.25
CA GLY A 250 -49.22 12.70 25.27
C GLY A 250 -48.00 13.22 26.00
N ARG A 251 -47.57 14.44 25.61
CA ARG A 251 -47.15 15.57 26.49
C ARG A 251 -45.86 15.52 27.33
N ASN A 252 -45.02 16.50 26.97
CA ASN A 252 -44.21 17.43 27.80
C ASN A 252 -43.56 16.93 29.08
N HIS A 253 -42.22 17.10 29.17
CA HIS A 253 -41.61 17.99 30.16
C HIS A 253 -40.10 18.22 29.89
N ASP A 254 -39.74 19.47 30.03
CA ASP A 254 -38.38 20.05 30.04
C ASP A 254 -37.47 19.43 31.09
N SER A 255 -36.16 19.51 30.77
CA SER A 255 -35.02 19.87 31.66
C SER A 255 -33.83 18.90 31.62
N PRO A 256 -32.62 19.26 32.05
CA PRO A 256 -31.55 19.71 31.16
C PRO A 256 -30.34 18.73 31.13
N ARG A 257 -29.45 18.96 30.17
CA ARG A 257 -28.17 18.22 30.03
C ARG A 257 -27.21 18.48 31.18
N PRO A 258 -26.42 17.52 31.61
CA PRO A 258 -25.09 17.74 32.16
C PRO A 258 -23.98 17.57 31.13
N ALA A 259 -22.92 18.37 31.30
CA ALA A 259 -21.73 18.52 30.50
C ALA A 259 -20.81 17.27 30.49
N PRO A 260 -19.88 17.15 29.52
CA PRO A 260 -18.95 16.04 29.46
C PRO A 260 -17.78 16.21 30.41
N VAL A 261 -17.47 15.15 31.14
CA VAL A 261 -16.27 15.03 31.96
C VAL A 261 -15.16 14.40 31.10
N SER A 262 -14.07 15.14 31.03
CA SER A 262 -12.76 14.68 30.55
C SER A 262 -12.14 13.68 31.52
N SER A 263 -11.53 12.63 31.02
CA SER A 263 -10.36 11.95 31.62
C SER A 263 -9.82 10.93 30.61
N PHE A 264 -8.62 11.14 30.12
CA PHE A 264 -7.34 10.71 30.68
C PHE A 264 -6.93 9.26 30.35
N LEU A 265 -5.76 9.18 29.64
CA LEU A 265 -4.66 8.20 29.77
C LEU A 265 -4.92 6.75 29.32
N TRP A 266 -4.05 6.28 28.40
CA TRP A 266 -2.94 5.34 28.71
C TRP A 266 -2.08 5.12 27.47
N HIS A 267 -0.80 5.31 27.65
CA HIS A 267 0.47 4.79 27.12
C HIS A 267 0.62 4.48 25.65
#